data_91eda26d8ba8a3681ca0ba27624a2c47
#
_entry.id   91eda26d8ba8a3681ca0ba27624a2c47
#
_cell.length_a   1.000
_cell.length_b   1.000
_cell.length_c   1.000
_cell.angle_alpha   90.00
_cell.angle_beta   90.00
_cell.angle_gamma   90.00
#
_symmetry.space_group_name_H-M   'P 1'
#
loop_
_entity.id
_entity.type
_entity.pdbx_description
1 polymer ?
#
loop_
_entity_poly.entity_id
_entity_poly.type
_entity_poly.pdbx_seq_one_letter_code
_entity_poly.pdbx_strand_id
1 'polypeptide(L)'
;SEQNLKFENSNLGIVSDLRYEFGLTKEQPYVAIYKPVAAGTGDVLYDSTTGLFIEGVDNGNFEYEGVGRSDSLAVEASHVSFDFFFEWEPAKIFKIKQGFLTDVILGLDWHAESYDTTGVKLFFPEITPSGLQNVTSGLYFIEGNLGWLPFDGNFELHYYPGTEYEKKDLWSGYTQKRDWHRLSMVFSGRKNEMWNFDGLVEKAKLKALIDLTWNAYEGEFSWRRDLPLGFYVEPAFKARYGEGEEGNEFNALLKEGRLGVGYLWNSQVDVSVSCSAIHLATDFDYLPYSLMSGYDKGLTWRIEANGELSLGDYLSLGTRYILRIGDVNKNIFQKWSMEARAYL
;
A
#
# COMPACT_ATOMS: atom_id res chain seq x y z
N SER A 1 14.30 -7.91 21.66
CA SER A 1 15.32 -6.86 21.60
C SER A 1 15.18 -6.10 20.28
N GLU A 2 15.24 -4.79 20.35
CA GLU A 2 15.20 -3.89 19.19
C GLU A 2 16.54 -3.19 19.08
N GLN A 3 17.06 -3.07 17.87
CA GLN A 3 18.28 -2.32 17.55
C GLN A 3 17.96 -1.42 16.36
N ASN A 4 18.38 -0.15 16.46
CA ASN A 4 18.22 0.83 15.40
C ASN A 4 19.58 1.49 15.15
N LEU A 5 20.02 1.51 13.89
CA LEU A 5 21.24 2.14 13.44
C LEU A 5 20.92 3.10 12.30
N LYS A 6 21.05 4.40 12.60
CA LYS A 6 20.87 5.46 11.60
C LYS A 6 22.20 6.07 11.21
N PHE A 7 22.44 6.18 9.93
CA PHE A 7 23.60 6.85 9.37
C PHE A 7 23.17 7.91 8.37
N GLU A 8 23.64 9.13 8.58
CA GLU A 8 23.40 10.24 7.67
C GLU A 8 24.72 10.99 7.44
N ASN A 9 25.07 11.19 6.19
CA ASN A 9 26.23 11.99 5.79
C ASN A 9 25.90 12.88 4.61
N SER A 10 25.57 14.13 4.89
CA SER A 10 25.18 15.12 3.89
C SER A 10 26.30 15.43 2.86
N ASN A 11 27.58 15.31 3.24
CA ASN A 11 28.70 15.53 2.32
C ASN A 11 28.84 14.42 1.28
N LEU A 12 28.43 13.21 1.64
CA LEU A 12 28.41 12.06 0.76
C LEU A 12 27.05 11.84 0.09
N GLY A 13 26.03 12.59 0.51
CA GLY A 13 24.66 12.40 0.04
C GLY A 13 24.12 11.00 0.35
N ILE A 14 24.48 10.45 1.50
CA ILE A 14 24.06 9.12 1.93
C ILE A 14 23.16 9.27 3.16
N VAL A 15 21.99 8.63 3.08
CA VAL A 15 21.10 8.38 4.21
C VAL A 15 20.84 6.88 4.28
N SER A 16 21.01 6.29 5.45
CA SER A 16 20.59 4.91 5.69
C SER A 16 19.99 4.75 7.07
N ASP A 17 18.99 3.91 7.16
CA ASP A 17 18.33 3.52 8.40
C ASP A 17 18.20 1.99 8.41
N LEU A 18 18.64 1.37 9.51
CA LEU A 18 18.57 -0.06 9.70
C LEU A 18 17.92 -0.33 11.04
N ARG A 19 16.79 -1.00 11.02
CA ARG A 19 16.08 -1.46 12.20
C ARG A 19 16.06 -2.99 12.22
N TYR A 20 16.40 -3.55 13.36
CA TYR A 20 16.35 -4.98 13.59
C TYR A 20 15.59 -5.23 14.89
N GLU A 21 14.62 -6.13 14.84
CA GLU A 21 13.84 -6.55 15.98
C GLU A 21 13.83 -8.08 16.12
N PHE A 22 13.99 -8.55 17.34
CA PHE A 22 13.94 -9.97 17.66
C PHE A 22 13.13 -10.20 18.95
N GLY A 23 12.17 -11.09 18.88
CA GLY A 23 11.32 -11.51 20.01
C GLY A 23 11.27 -13.03 20.14
N LEU A 24 11.40 -13.52 21.38
CA LEU A 24 11.09 -14.89 21.76
C LEU A 24 10.06 -14.85 22.87
N THR A 25 8.97 -15.56 22.69
CA THR A 25 7.88 -15.58 23.67
C THR A 25 7.23 -16.97 23.73
N LYS A 26 6.54 -17.24 24.83
CA LYS A 26 5.61 -18.36 24.93
C LYS A 26 4.22 -17.78 24.92
N GLU A 27 3.54 -17.91 23.83
CA GLU A 27 2.19 -17.34 23.67
C GLU A 27 1.19 -18.39 23.19
N GLN A 28 -0.03 -18.23 23.66
CA GLN A 28 -1.15 -18.81 22.94
C GLN A 28 -1.34 -17.97 21.68
N PRO A 29 -1.38 -18.60 20.50
CA PRO A 29 -1.59 -17.86 19.28
C PRO A 29 -2.86 -17.04 19.39
N TYR A 30 -2.74 -15.74 19.14
CA TYR A 30 -3.90 -14.87 19.05
C TYR A 30 -4.52 -15.05 17.69
N VAL A 31 -5.84 -15.13 17.66
CA VAL A 31 -6.62 -15.14 16.42
C VAL A 31 -7.51 -13.91 16.39
N ALA A 32 -7.52 -13.23 15.28
CA ALA A 32 -8.46 -12.16 15.04
C ALA A 32 -9.88 -12.73 14.98
N ILE A 33 -10.81 -12.10 15.70
CA ILE A 33 -12.22 -12.45 15.70
C ILE A 33 -12.94 -11.44 14.81
N TYR A 34 -13.65 -11.96 13.82
CA TYR A 34 -14.42 -11.17 12.88
C TYR A 34 -15.90 -11.50 13.01
N LYS A 35 -16.71 -10.47 13.17
CA LYS A 35 -18.16 -10.58 13.25
C LYS A 35 -18.78 -10.31 11.88
N PRO A 36 -19.65 -11.20 11.37
CA PRO A 36 -20.37 -10.95 10.14
C PRO A 36 -21.34 -9.77 10.29
N VAL A 37 -21.34 -8.88 9.34
CA VAL A 37 -22.25 -7.73 9.24
C VAL A 37 -22.93 -7.74 7.87
N ALA A 38 -23.86 -6.81 7.63
CA ALA A 38 -24.49 -6.70 6.32
C ALA A 38 -23.45 -6.44 5.23
N ALA A 39 -23.60 -7.08 4.08
CA ALA A 39 -22.66 -6.95 2.98
C ALA A 39 -22.45 -5.48 2.58
N GLY A 40 -21.20 -5.08 2.48
CA GLY A 40 -20.81 -3.71 2.17
C GLY A 40 -20.83 -2.73 3.34
N THR A 41 -21.10 -3.17 4.58
CA THR A 41 -21.12 -2.29 5.76
C THR A 41 -19.93 -2.47 6.71
N GLY A 42 -19.16 -3.53 6.52
CA GLY A 42 -17.98 -3.81 7.33
C GLY A 42 -16.70 -3.20 6.77
N ASP A 43 -15.66 -3.24 7.56
CA ASP A 43 -14.31 -2.82 7.20
C ASP A 43 -13.36 -4.00 6.96
N VAL A 44 -13.90 -5.22 6.99
CA VAL A 44 -13.18 -6.46 6.72
C VAL A 44 -13.93 -7.27 5.66
N LEU A 45 -13.23 -7.66 4.62
CA LEU A 45 -13.74 -8.52 3.56
C LEU A 45 -13.19 -9.94 3.71
N TYR A 46 -14.06 -10.95 3.71
CA TYR A 46 -13.61 -12.32 3.52
C TYR A 46 -13.38 -12.58 2.04
N ASP A 47 -12.13 -12.74 1.64
CA ASP A 47 -11.77 -13.11 0.27
C ASP A 47 -11.87 -14.64 0.12
N SER A 48 -12.91 -15.09 -0.57
CA SER A 48 -13.14 -16.51 -0.83
C SER A 48 -12.08 -17.17 -1.72
N THR A 49 -11.28 -16.37 -2.45
CA THR A 49 -10.20 -16.86 -3.30
C THR A 49 -8.99 -17.26 -2.48
N THR A 50 -8.68 -16.48 -1.48
CA THR A 50 -7.53 -16.70 -0.58
C THR A 50 -7.90 -17.41 0.70
N GLY A 51 -9.19 -17.39 1.09
CA GLY A 51 -9.66 -17.85 2.40
C GLY A 51 -9.27 -16.93 3.55
N LEU A 52 -8.87 -15.71 3.27
CA LEU A 52 -8.38 -14.74 4.25
C LEU A 52 -9.37 -13.60 4.51
N PHE A 53 -9.26 -13.03 5.70
CA PHE A 53 -9.91 -11.77 6.04
C PHE A 53 -8.97 -10.61 5.69
N ILE A 54 -9.45 -9.66 4.88
CA ILE A 54 -8.72 -8.48 4.43
C ILE A 54 -9.29 -7.28 5.19
N GLU A 55 -8.47 -6.66 6.02
CA GLU A 55 -8.85 -5.50 6.82
C GLU A 55 -8.67 -4.18 6.04
N GLY A 56 -9.34 -3.14 6.51
CA GLY A 56 -9.22 -1.80 5.95
C GLY A 56 -9.93 -1.60 4.61
N VAL A 57 -10.86 -2.49 4.25
CA VAL A 57 -11.69 -2.33 3.05
C VAL A 57 -12.90 -1.43 3.32
N ASP A 58 -13.40 -0.80 2.27
CA ASP A 58 -14.56 0.11 2.38
C ASP A 58 -15.91 -0.61 2.20
N ASN A 59 -15.92 -1.90 1.86
CA ASN A 59 -17.12 -2.66 1.49
C ASN A 59 -17.10 -4.08 2.02
N GLY A 60 -16.53 -4.28 3.19
CA GLY A 60 -16.46 -5.57 3.83
C GLY A 60 -17.83 -6.12 4.24
N ASN A 61 -17.86 -7.41 4.54
CA ASN A 61 -19.02 -8.11 5.08
C ASN A 61 -18.75 -8.63 6.51
N PHE A 62 -17.64 -8.20 7.09
CA PHE A 62 -17.26 -8.45 8.46
C PHE A 62 -16.74 -7.16 9.12
N GLU A 63 -16.83 -7.11 10.43
CA GLU A 63 -16.18 -6.12 11.29
C GLU A 63 -15.18 -6.85 12.19
N TYR A 64 -14.03 -6.22 12.42
CA TYR A 64 -13.09 -6.69 13.42
C TYR A 64 -13.67 -6.49 14.81
N GLU A 65 -13.89 -7.59 15.57
CA GLU A 65 -14.45 -7.56 16.92
C GLU A 65 -13.37 -7.49 17.99
N GLY A 66 -12.19 -8.01 17.68
CA GLY A 66 -11.08 -8.03 18.62
C GLY A 66 -10.13 -9.20 18.38
N VAL A 67 -9.25 -9.41 19.34
CA VAL A 67 -8.31 -10.53 19.37
C VAL A 67 -8.71 -11.48 20.46
N GLY A 68 -8.95 -12.72 20.10
CA GLY A 68 -9.16 -13.82 21.05
C GLY A 68 -7.92 -14.71 21.15
N ARG A 69 -7.76 -15.38 22.26
CA ARG A 69 -6.77 -16.45 22.38
C ARG A 69 -7.31 -17.70 21.69
N SER A 70 -6.48 -18.33 20.89
CA SER A 70 -6.78 -19.66 20.36
C SER A 70 -6.93 -20.64 21.53
N ASP A 71 -7.81 -21.63 21.39
CA ASP A 71 -7.92 -22.75 22.35
C ASP A 71 -6.70 -23.68 22.33
N SER A 72 -5.71 -23.40 21.49
CA SER A 72 -4.46 -24.17 21.43
C SER A 72 -3.56 -23.90 22.64
N LEU A 73 -2.76 -24.90 23.00
CA LEU A 73 -1.74 -24.77 24.06
C LEU A 73 -0.72 -23.69 23.66
N ALA A 74 -0.16 -23.00 24.66
CA ALA A 74 0.91 -22.04 24.46
C ALA A 74 2.11 -22.72 23.79
N VAL A 75 2.55 -22.16 22.67
CA VAL A 75 3.72 -22.62 21.92
C VAL A 75 4.86 -21.59 22.00
N GLU A 76 6.08 -22.05 21.87
CA GLU A 76 7.20 -21.12 21.70
C GLU A 76 7.06 -20.45 20.34
N ALA A 77 7.02 -19.11 20.33
CA ALA A 77 6.97 -18.31 19.13
C ALA A 77 8.22 -17.44 19.02
N SER A 78 8.76 -17.36 17.84
CA SER A 78 9.85 -16.45 17.51
C SER A 78 9.41 -15.49 16.40
N HIS A 79 9.75 -14.23 16.58
CA HIS A 79 9.51 -13.17 15.61
C HIS A 79 10.80 -12.43 15.35
N VAL A 80 11.11 -12.21 14.09
CA VAL A 80 12.26 -11.43 13.64
C VAL A 80 11.82 -10.50 12.55
N SER A 81 12.15 -9.22 12.66
CA SER A 81 11.98 -8.26 11.59
C SER A 81 13.27 -7.50 11.29
N PHE A 82 13.40 -7.09 10.06
CA PHE A 82 14.52 -6.34 9.52
C PHE A 82 13.99 -5.31 8.54
N ASP A 83 14.28 -4.04 8.81
CA ASP A 83 13.99 -2.92 7.93
C ASP A 83 15.31 -2.26 7.55
N PHE A 84 15.53 -2.05 6.28
CA PHE A 84 16.68 -1.34 5.76
C PHE A 84 16.28 -0.35 4.69
N PHE A 85 16.52 0.91 4.96
CA PHE A 85 16.39 2.00 4.00
C PHE A 85 17.76 2.55 3.64
N PHE A 86 17.97 2.79 2.36
CA PHE A 86 19.18 3.41 1.83
C PHE A 86 18.83 4.40 0.72
N GLU A 87 19.40 5.60 0.80
CA GLU A 87 19.33 6.59 -0.25
C GLU A 87 20.72 7.18 -0.51
N TRP A 88 21.01 7.43 -1.76
CA TRP A 88 22.29 7.95 -2.20
C TRP A 88 22.15 8.92 -3.37
N GLU A 89 22.80 10.08 -3.22
CA GLU A 89 22.98 11.08 -4.25
C GLU A 89 24.42 11.01 -4.81
N PRO A 90 24.66 10.33 -5.94
CA PRO A 90 26.01 10.11 -6.47
C PRO A 90 26.80 11.40 -6.71
N ALA A 91 26.13 12.46 -7.13
CA ALA A 91 26.76 13.75 -7.44
C ALA A 91 27.51 14.35 -6.27
N LYS A 92 27.05 14.14 -5.03
CA LYS A 92 27.71 14.67 -3.83
C LYS A 92 29.06 14.01 -3.58
N ILE A 93 29.16 12.70 -3.73
CA ILE A 93 30.45 11.95 -3.59
C ILE A 93 31.42 12.36 -4.68
N PHE A 94 31.00 12.31 -5.92
CA PHE A 94 31.87 12.57 -7.07
C PHE A 94 32.08 14.08 -7.32
N LYS A 95 31.49 14.96 -6.49
CA LYS A 95 31.55 16.43 -6.60
C LYS A 95 31.20 16.90 -8.02
N ILE A 96 30.25 16.24 -8.65
CA ILE A 96 29.75 16.59 -9.97
C ILE A 96 28.89 17.84 -9.84
N LYS A 97 29.24 18.88 -10.56
CA LYS A 97 28.54 20.19 -10.49
C LYS A 97 27.62 20.44 -11.66
N GLN A 98 27.73 19.67 -12.73
CA GLN A 98 26.93 19.83 -13.95
C GLN A 98 26.73 18.50 -14.66
N GLY A 99 25.59 18.35 -15.32
CA GLY A 99 25.26 17.20 -16.12
C GLY A 99 24.21 16.29 -15.49
N PHE A 100 23.77 15.28 -16.21
CA PHE A 100 22.67 14.37 -15.84
C PHE A 100 22.81 13.78 -14.42
N LEU A 101 24.03 13.44 -13.99
CA LEU A 101 24.25 12.80 -12.69
C LEU A 101 24.08 13.74 -11.49
N THR A 102 23.98 15.06 -11.69
CA THR A 102 23.72 16.01 -10.60
C THR A 102 22.36 15.80 -9.96
N ASP A 103 21.43 15.27 -10.72
CA ASP A 103 20.01 15.21 -10.37
C ASP A 103 19.55 13.77 -10.15
N VAL A 104 20.49 12.82 -10.01
CA VAL A 104 20.18 11.39 -9.80
C VAL A 104 20.15 11.07 -8.32
N ILE A 105 19.10 10.33 -7.93
CA ILE A 105 18.95 9.73 -6.61
C ILE A 105 18.79 8.22 -6.80
N LEU A 106 19.51 7.46 -5.98
CA LEU A 106 19.38 6.00 -5.89
C LEU A 106 18.86 5.63 -4.52
N GLY A 107 17.85 4.79 -4.46
CA GLY A 107 17.25 4.33 -3.21
C GLY A 107 17.06 2.82 -3.20
N LEU A 108 17.02 2.26 -2.01
CA LEU A 108 16.66 0.87 -1.73
C LEU A 108 15.85 0.83 -0.45
N ASP A 109 14.70 0.22 -0.51
CA ASP A 109 13.86 -0.13 0.63
C ASP A 109 13.76 -1.64 0.72
N TRP A 110 14.12 -2.20 1.87
CA TRP A 110 14.10 -3.63 2.11
C TRP A 110 13.51 -3.93 3.47
N HIS A 111 12.39 -4.62 3.45
CA HIS A 111 11.72 -5.12 4.63
C HIS A 111 11.67 -6.65 4.60
N ALA A 112 11.97 -7.28 5.72
CA ALA A 112 11.81 -8.72 5.89
C ALA A 112 11.31 -9.04 7.30
N GLU A 113 10.30 -9.89 7.37
CA GLU A 113 9.69 -10.32 8.60
C GLU A 113 9.46 -11.84 8.57
N SER A 114 9.73 -12.53 9.66
CA SER A 114 9.47 -13.96 9.80
C SER A 114 8.93 -14.27 11.19
N TYR A 115 7.90 -15.09 11.21
CA TYR A 115 7.26 -15.57 12.42
C TYR A 115 7.16 -17.09 12.39
N ASP A 116 7.57 -17.75 13.48
CA ASP A 116 7.52 -19.20 13.58
C ASP A 116 6.97 -19.66 14.94
N THR A 117 6.04 -20.59 14.88
CA THR A 117 5.40 -21.24 16.05
C THR A 117 5.78 -22.71 16.20
N THR A 118 6.67 -23.22 15.36
CA THR A 118 7.11 -24.65 15.42
C THR A 118 8.19 -24.91 16.46
N GLY A 119 8.63 -23.85 17.18
CA GLY A 119 9.69 -23.91 18.18
C GLY A 119 11.10 -23.71 17.63
N VAL A 120 11.22 -23.33 16.36
CA VAL A 120 12.48 -22.92 15.74
C VAL A 120 12.82 -21.51 16.23
N LYS A 121 14.05 -21.31 16.69
CA LYS A 121 14.53 -19.99 17.10
C LYS A 121 15.08 -19.26 15.88
N LEU A 122 14.32 -18.26 15.40
CA LEU A 122 14.75 -17.39 14.34
C LEU A 122 15.64 -16.27 14.92
N PHE A 123 16.84 -16.11 14.38
CA PHE A 123 17.73 -14.98 14.71
C PHE A 123 17.83 -13.97 13.58
N PHE A 124 17.48 -14.38 12.36
CA PHE A 124 17.40 -13.51 11.20
C PHE A 124 16.10 -13.82 10.45
N PRO A 125 15.46 -12.83 9.82
CA PRO A 125 14.28 -13.09 9.01
C PRO A 125 14.68 -13.91 7.78
N GLU A 126 13.77 -14.76 7.35
CA GLU A 126 13.92 -15.49 6.10
C GLU A 126 13.69 -14.54 4.92
N ILE A 127 14.75 -14.29 4.18
CA ILE A 127 14.78 -13.30 3.09
C ILE A 127 14.60 -13.91 1.70
N THR A 128 14.27 -15.20 1.64
CA THR A 128 14.05 -15.90 0.37
C THR A 128 12.72 -16.63 0.37
N PRO A 129 12.05 -16.72 -0.79
CA PRO A 129 10.80 -17.48 -0.89
C PRO A 129 10.93 -18.94 -0.44
N SER A 130 12.09 -19.56 -0.62
CA SER A 130 12.36 -20.94 -0.18
C SER A 130 12.52 -21.05 1.33
N GLY A 131 13.16 -20.07 1.96
CA GLY A 131 13.31 -19.98 3.42
C GLY A 131 11.96 -19.75 4.10
N LEU A 132 11.15 -18.85 3.56
CA LEU A 132 9.81 -18.56 4.10
C LEU A 132 8.87 -19.78 4.07
N GLN A 133 9.13 -20.79 3.24
CA GLN A 133 8.34 -22.04 3.29
C GLN A 133 8.50 -22.80 4.61
N ASN A 134 9.61 -22.61 5.32
CA ASN A 134 9.95 -23.30 6.56
C ASN A 134 9.46 -22.59 7.82
N VAL A 135 8.89 -21.42 7.70
CA VAL A 135 8.32 -20.63 8.83
C VAL A 135 6.80 -20.59 8.77
N THR A 136 6.14 -20.29 9.88
CA THR A 136 4.67 -20.23 9.95
C THR A 136 4.12 -19.10 9.09
N SER A 137 4.70 -17.90 9.19
CA SER A 137 4.35 -16.78 8.33
C SER A 137 5.58 -15.90 8.08
N GLY A 138 5.55 -15.11 7.03
CA GLY A 138 6.60 -14.16 6.77
C GLY A 138 6.31 -13.31 5.54
N LEU A 139 6.99 -12.20 5.50
CA LEU A 139 6.96 -11.21 4.44
C LEU A 139 8.39 -10.87 4.07
N TYR A 140 8.66 -10.77 2.80
CA TYR A 140 9.85 -10.08 2.33
C TYR A 140 9.47 -9.15 1.19
N PHE A 141 10.00 -7.94 1.23
CA PHE A 141 9.75 -6.87 0.30
C PHE A 141 11.07 -6.18 -0.04
N ILE A 142 11.33 -5.96 -1.31
CA ILE A 142 12.46 -5.14 -1.77
C ILE A 142 11.94 -4.23 -2.88
N GLU A 143 12.17 -2.93 -2.75
CA GLU A 143 11.91 -1.95 -3.80
C GLU A 143 13.15 -1.07 -4.01
N GLY A 144 13.59 -0.98 -5.24
CA GLY A 144 14.61 -0.01 -5.65
C GLY A 144 13.96 1.32 -6.05
N ASN A 145 14.70 2.40 -5.96
CA ASN A 145 14.32 3.71 -6.48
C ASN A 145 15.46 4.28 -7.32
N LEU A 146 15.18 4.57 -8.57
CA LEU A 146 16.06 5.36 -9.45
C LEU A 146 15.33 6.65 -9.79
N GLY A 147 15.71 7.73 -9.13
CA GLY A 147 15.14 9.05 -9.30
C GLY A 147 16.03 9.94 -10.16
N TRP A 148 15.40 10.80 -10.97
CA TRP A 148 16.04 11.87 -11.72
C TRP A 148 15.19 13.13 -11.58
N LEU A 149 15.77 14.19 -11.00
CA LEU A 149 15.12 15.42 -10.61
C LEU A 149 15.75 16.64 -11.29
N PRO A 150 15.69 16.76 -12.61
CA PRO A 150 16.25 17.91 -13.31
C PRO A 150 15.43 19.19 -13.09
N PHE A 151 15.97 20.32 -13.50
CA PHE A 151 15.30 21.63 -13.50
C PHE A 151 14.89 22.10 -12.09
N ASP A 152 15.78 21.96 -11.10
CA ASP A 152 15.56 22.41 -9.70
C ASP A 152 14.28 21.79 -9.09
N GLY A 153 13.99 20.54 -9.42
CA GLY A 153 12.81 19.83 -8.89
C GLY A 153 11.48 20.16 -9.56
N ASN A 154 11.49 20.91 -10.67
CA ASN A 154 10.24 21.13 -11.44
C ASN A 154 9.80 19.93 -12.27
N PHE A 155 10.66 18.95 -12.44
CA PHE A 155 10.37 17.67 -13.05
C PHE A 155 11.03 16.57 -12.22
N GLU A 156 10.26 15.54 -11.92
CA GLU A 156 10.74 14.36 -11.20
C GLU A 156 10.35 13.13 -12.01
N LEU A 157 11.31 12.24 -12.19
CA LEU A 157 11.10 10.94 -12.81
C LEU A 157 11.66 9.88 -11.87
N HIS A 158 10.82 8.96 -11.44
CA HIS A 158 11.20 7.86 -10.57
C HIS A 158 10.83 6.53 -11.21
N TYR A 159 11.73 5.58 -11.11
CA TYR A 159 11.51 4.20 -11.49
C TYR A 159 11.70 3.30 -10.27
N TYR A 160 10.67 2.52 -9.95
CA TYR A 160 10.62 1.65 -8.79
C TYR A 160 10.44 0.19 -9.23
N PRO A 161 11.52 -0.58 -9.44
CA PRO A 161 11.44 -2.03 -9.54
C PRO A 161 11.29 -2.64 -8.15
N GLY A 162 10.40 -3.61 -8.01
CA GLY A 162 10.22 -4.24 -6.71
C GLY A 162 9.76 -5.68 -6.81
N THR A 163 9.89 -6.37 -5.70
CA THR A 163 9.39 -7.73 -5.50
C THR A 163 8.94 -7.93 -4.06
N GLU A 164 7.86 -8.64 -3.90
CA GLU A 164 7.27 -9.00 -2.60
C GLU A 164 6.94 -10.47 -2.59
N TYR A 165 7.20 -11.10 -1.47
CA TYR A 165 6.74 -12.45 -1.21
C TYR A 165 6.13 -12.50 0.19
N GLU A 166 4.89 -12.94 0.28
CA GLU A 166 4.16 -13.08 1.53
C GLU A 166 3.71 -14.54 1.70
N LYS A 167 3.87 -15.04 2.92
CA LYS A 167 3.31 -16.32 3.36
C LYS A 167 2.50 -16.08 4.63
N LYS A 168 1.27 -16.57 4.65
CA LYS A 168 0.42 -16.65 5.83
C LYS A 168 -0.05 -18.08 5.98
N ASP A 169 0.41 -18.76 7.01
CA ASP A 169 0.01 -20.14 7.31
C ASP A 169 -1.23 -20.15 8.23
N LEU A 170 -2.19 -19.31 7.88
CA LEU A 170 -3.47 -19.21 8.54
C LEU A 170 -4.48 -20.05 7.74
N TRP A 171 -4.63 -21.34 8.07
CA TRP A 171 -5.71 -22.22 7.58
C TRP A 171 -5.57 -22.83 6.17
N SER A 172 -4.92 -22.18 5.20
CA SER A 172 -4.94 -22.62 3.80
C SER A 172 -3.59 -22.65 3.08
N GLY A 173 -2.48 -22.31 3.78
CA GLY A 173 -1.18 -22.23 3.13
C GLY A 173 -1.10 -21.11 2.09
N TYR A 174 -1.67 -19.94 2.40
CA TYR A 174 -1.60 -18.75 1.54
C TYR A 174 -0.17 -18.35 1.28
N THR A 175 0.17 -18.20 0.01
CA THR A 175 1.41 -17.56 -0.44
C THR A 175 1.11 -16.64 -1.61
N GLN A 176 1.69 -15.44 -1.57
CA GLN A 176 1.61 -14.49 -2.67
C GLN A 176 3.00 -14.04 -3.06
N LYS A 177 3.28 -14.01 -4.34
CA LYS A 177 4.47 -13.39 -4.91
C LYS A 177 4.03 -12.31 -5.88
N ARG A 178 4.65 -11.12 -5.80
CA ARG A 178 4.43 -10.00 -6.72
C ARG A 178 5.77 -9.47 -7.17
N ASP A 179 5.92 -9.26 -8.46
CA ASP A 179 7.04 -8.56 -9.07
C ASP A 179 6.47 -7.38 -9.85
N TRP A 180 7.03 -6.17 -9.68
CA TRP A 180 6.51 -4.97 -10.34
C TRP A 180 7.57 -4.03 -10.82
N HIS A 181 7.16 -3.20 -11.77
CA HIS A 181 7.89 -2.05 -12.27
C HIS A 181 6.93 -0.86 -12.27
N ARG A 182 7.23 0.17 -11.48
CA ARG A 182 6.45 1.39 -11.41
C ARG A 182 7.28 2.55 -11.94
N LEU A 183 6.67 3.37 -12.77
CA LEU A 183 7.22 4.62 -13.26
C LEU A 183 6.35 5.76 -12.77
N SER A 184 6.94 6.73 -12.08
CA SER A 184 6.26 7.92 -11.60
C SER A 184 6.92 9.16 -12.20
N MET A 185 6.10 10.07 -12.73
CA MET A 185 6.54 11.34 -13.26
C MET A 185 5.72 12.45 -12.62
N VAL A 186 6.41 13.45 -12.08
CA VAL A 186 5.80 14.67 -11.54
C VAL A 186 6.36 15.86 -12.29
N PHE A 187 5.49 16.72 -12.76
CA PHE A 187 5.85 17.97 -13.39
C PHE A 187 5.16 19.14 -12.69
N SER A 188 5.96 20.03 -12.12
CA SER A 188 5.51 21.26 -11.49
C SER A 188 5.58 22.39 -12.53
N GLY A 189 4.41 22.81 -13.03
CA GLY A 189 4.27 23.86 -14.01
C GLY A 189 4.50 25.25 -13.44
N ARG A 190 4.51 26.26 -14.29
CA ARG A 190 4.59 27.66 -13.88
C ARG A 190 3.37 28.02 -13.04
N LYS A 191 3.61 28.42 -11.77
CA LYS A 191 2.62 28.92 -10.79
C LYS A 191 1.42 28.00 -10.57
N ASN A 192 1.53 27.17 -9.56
CA ASN A 192 0.40 26.48 -8.91
C ASN A 192 -0.23 25.36 -9.75
N GLU A 193 0.52 24.72 -10.63
CA GLU A 193 0.06 23.53 -11.36
C GLU A 193 1.02 22.39 -11.16
N MET A 194 0.49 21.21 -10.88
CA MET A 194 1.23 19.96 -10.74
C MET A 194 0.54 18.87 -11.59
N TRP A 195 1.33 18.17 -12.35
CA TRP A 195 0.92 17.06 -13.19
C TRP A 195 1.60 15.80 -12.69
N ASN A 196 0.83 14.77 -12.40
CA ASN A 196 1.37 13.47 -12.01
C ASN A 196 0.96 12.43 -13.03
N PHE A 197 1.88 11.56 -13.34
CA PHE A 197 1.65 10.40 -14.18
C PHE A 197 2.31 9.19 -13.52
N ASP A 198 1.55 8.14 -13.25
CA ASP A 198 2.03 6.89 -12.69
C ASP A 198 1.68 5.74 -13.62
N GLY A 199 2.64 4.87 -13.86
CA GLY A 199 2.47 3.64 -14.62
C GLY A 199 2.99 2.45 -13.82
N LEU A 200 2.26 1.35 -13.82
CA LEU A 200 2.63 0.11 -13.12
C LEU A 200 2.46 -1.08 -14.06
N VAL A 201 3.45 -1.93 -14.09
CA VAL A 201 3.36 -3.29 -14.64
C VAL A 201 3.66 -4.26 -13.51
N GLU A 202 2.75 -5.19 -13.28
CA GLU A 202 2.82 -6.16 -12.19
C GLU A 202 2.62 -7.57 -12.74
N LYS A 203 3.41 -8.51 -12.23
CA LYS A 203 3.15 -9.94 -12.34
C LYS A 203 3.00 -10.52 -10.95
N ALA A 204 1.90 -11.23 -10.71
CA ALA A 204 1.64 -11.82 -9.40
C ALA A 204 1.21 -13.28 -9.51
N LYS A 205 1.58 -14.03 -8.48
CA LYS A 205 1.19 -15.42 -8.29
C LYS A 205 0.66 -15.60 -6.87
N LEU A 206 -0.55 -16.09 -6.79
CA LEU A 206 -1.24 -16.42 -5.57
C LEU A 206 -1.43 -17.93 -5.49
N LYS A 207 -1.06 -18.53 -4.36
CA LYS A 207 -1.42 -19.89 -3.98
C LYS A 207 -2.25 -19.85 -2.71
N ALA A 208 -3.47 -20.33 -2.78
CA ALA A 208 -4.41 -20.38 -1.66
C ALA A 208 -5.40 -21.52 -1.91
N LEU A 209 -6.70 -21.30 -1.64
CA LEU A 209 -7.77 -22.23 -2.05
C LEU A 209 -7.83 -22.39 -3.58
N ILE A 210 -7.42 -21.37 -4.32
CA ILE A 210 -7.30 -21.34 -5.78
C ILE A 210 -5.91 -20.83 -6.14
N ASP A 211 -5.22 -21.51 -7.04
CA ASP A 211 -3.96 -21.05 -7.59
C ASP A 211 -4.24 -20.08 -8.74
N LEU A 212 -3.79 -18.83 -8.62
CA LEU A 212 -3.96 -17.77 -9.61
C LEU A 212 -2.62 -17.15 -9.97
N THR A 213 -2.44 -16.92 -11.26
CA THR A 213 -1.33 -16.11 -11.79
C THR A 213 -1.91 -15.05 -12.71
N TRP A 214 -1.46 -13.80 -12.56
CA TRP A 214 -1.94 -12.70 -13.39
C TRP A 214 -0.84 -11.70 -13.71
N ASN A 215 -1.06 -10.99 -14.81
CA ASN A 215 -0.36 -9.76 -15.14
C ASN A 215 -1.34 -8.59 -14.97
N ALA A 216 -0.85 -7.47 -14.46
CA ALA A 216 -1.63 -6.24 -14.35
C ALA A 216 -0.85 -5.05 -14.91
N TYR A 217 -1.58 -4.17 -15.56
CA TYR A 217 -1.07 -2.92 -16.15
C TYR A 217 -1.95 -1.79 -15.63
N GLU A 218 -1.34 -0.79 -15.01
CA GLU A 218 -2.05 0.35 -14.46
C GLU A 218 -1.44 1.64 -14.98
N GLY A 219 -2.28 2.61 -15.28
CA GLY A 219 -1.89 3.97 -15.56
C GLY A 219 -2.80 4.92 -14.79
N GLU A 220 -2.22 5.90 -14.13
CA GLU A 220 -2.92 6.98 -13.46
C GLU A 220 -2.34 8.32 -13.93
N PHE A 221 -3.23 9.26 -14.16
CA PHE A 221 -2.89 10.64 -14.48
C PHE A 221 -3.70 11.55 -13.57
N SER A 222 -3.05 12.52 -12.93
CA SER A 222 -3.73 13.58 -12.21
C SER A 222 -3.14 14.95 -12.53
N TRP A 223 -3.99 15.96 -12.43
CA TRP A 223 -3.61 17.35 -12.60
C TRP A 223 -4.18 18.16 -11.43
N ARG A 224 -3.30 18.78 -10.68
CA ARG A 224 -3.69 19.66 -9.59
C ARG A 224 -3.41 21.09 -9.98
N ARG A 225 -4.39 21.96 -9.71
CA ARG A 225 -4.25 23.40 -9.85
C ARG A 225 -4.65 24.08 -8.55
N ASP A 226 -3.70 24.81 -7.98
CA ASP A 226 -3.97 25.65 -6.84
C ASP A 226 -4.62 26.97 -7.31
N LEU A 227 -5.72 27.31 -6.66
CA LEU A 227 -6.52 28.50 -6.92
C LEU A 227 -6.24 29.58 -5.87
N PRO A 228 -6.66 30.84 -6.08
CA PRO A 228 -6.58 31.87 -5.05
C PRO A 228 -7.26 31.45 -3.74
N LEU A 229 -6.81 32.03 -2.63
CA LEU A 229 -7.35 31.82 -1.29
C LEU A 229 -7.15 30.40 -0.70
N GLY A 230 -6.22 29.61 -1.22
CA GLY A 230 -5.89 28.29 -0.70
C GLY A 230 -6.77 27.15 -1.23
N PHE A 231 -7.66 27.41 -2.16
CA PHE A 231 -8.40 26.34 -2.84
C PHE A 231 -7.53 25.60 -3.86
N TYR A 232 -7.86 24.33 -4.12
CA TYR A 232 -7.32 23.59 -5.25
C TYR A 232 -8.37 22.70 -5.91
N VAL A 233 -8.12 22.33 -7.15
CA VAL A 233 -8.90 21.35 -7.91
C VAL A 233 -7.97 20.30 -8.47
N GLU A 234 -8.40 19.03 -8.42
CA GLU A 234 -7.60 17.89 -8.85
C GLU A 234 -8.46 16.85 -9.57
N PRO A 235 -8.62 16.96 -10.89
CA PRO A 235 -9.10 15.83 -11.68
C PRO A 235 -8.03 14.77 -11.83
N ALA A 236 -8.46 13.50 -11.79
CA ALA A 236 -7.61 12.35 -12.02
C ALA A 236 -8.34 11.29 -12.83
N PHE A 237 -7.57 10.51 -13.56
CA PHE A 237 -8.04 9.36 -14.32
C PHE A 237 -7.10 8.19 -14.09
N LYS A 238 -7.68 7.01 -13.79
CA LYS A 238 -6.96 5.76 -13.58
C LYS A 238 -7.56 4.66 -14.45
N ALA A 239 -6.70 3.84 -15.03
CA ALA A 239 -7.10 2.61 -15.68
C ALA A 239 -6.19 1.48 -15.23
N ARG A 240 -6.77 0.32 -14.89
CA ARG A 240 -6.04 -0.90 -14.56
C ARG A 240 -6.63 -2.07 -15.34
N TYR A 241 -5.79 -2.74 -16.08
CA TYR A 241 -6.11 -3.96 -16.81
C TYR A 241 -5.41 -5.13 -16.15
N GLY A 242 -6.11 -6.24 -15.94
CA GLY A 242 -5.58 -7.47 -15.41
C GLY A 242 -5.99 -8.64 -16.27
N GLU A 243 -5.08 -9.56 -16.51
CA GLU A 243 -5.29 -10.80 -17.24
C GLU A 243 -4.75 -11.98 -16.46
N GLY A 244 -5.55 -13.05 -16.36
CA GLY A 244 -5.14 -14.31 -15.73
C GLY A 244 -4.38 -15.20 -16.71
N GLU A 245 -3.40 -15.93 -16.17
CA GLU A 245 -2.62 -16.94 -16.91
C GLU A 245 -2.98 -18.34 -16.43
N GLU A 246 -2.74 -19.35 -17.28
CA GLU A 246 -2.76 -20.81 -17.04
C GLU A 246 -3.82 -21.36 -16.06
N GLY A 247 -4.93 -21.85 -16.60
CA GLY A 247 -5.95 -22.60 -15.87
C GLY A 247 -7.08 -21.79 -15.27
N ASN A 248 -6.91 -20.47 -15.13
CA ASN A 248 -7.94 -19.52 -14.72
C ASN A 248 -7.84 -18.27 -15.61
N GLU A 249 -8.17 -18.41 -16.89
CA GLU A 249 -8.19 -17.30 -17.83
C GLU A 249 -9.30 -16.33 -17.43
N PHE A 250 -8.93 -15.08 -17.16
CA PHE A 250 -9.87 -13.99 -16.92
C PHE A 250 -9.33 -12.69 -17.51
N ASN A 251 -10.24 -11.79 -17.80
CA ASN A 251 -9.92 -10.41 -18.14
C ASN A 251 -10.69 -9.48 -17.21
N ALA A 252 -10.00 -8.46 -16.72
CA ALA A 252 -10.61 -7.45 -15.87
C ALA A 252 -10.07 -6.06 -16.24
N LEU A 253 -10.98 -5.10 -16.40
CA LEU A 253 -10.64 -3.71 -16.71
C LEU A 253 -11.37 -2.78 -15.77
N LEU A 254 -10.60 -2.12 -14.92
CA LEU A 254 -11.07 -1.06 -14.05
C LEU A 254 -10.75 0.30 -14.69
N LYS A 255 -11.73 1.19 -14.70
CA LYS A 255 -11.59 2.59 -15.09
C LYS A 255 -12.14 3.47 -13.99
N GLU A 256 -11.40 4.48 -13.60
CA GLU A 256 -11.82 5.46 -12.61
C GLU A 256 -11.63 6.87 -13.16
N GLY A 257 -12.65 7.70 -13.01
CA GLY A 257 -12.55 9.14 -13.16
C GLY A 257 -12.83 9.80 -11.82
N ARG A 258 -11.92 10.62 -11.33
CA ARG A 258 -12.02 11.31 -10.03
C ARG A 258 -11.94 12.81 -10.23
N LEU A 259 -12.75 13.55 -9.48
CA LEU A 259 -12.63 14.99 -9.32
C LEU A 259 -12.50 15.31 -7.84
N GLY A 260 -11.38 15.88 -7.46
CA GLY A 260 -11.09 16.39 -6.12
C GLY A 260 -11.18 17.92 -6.07
N VAL A 261 -11.66 18.44 -4.96
CA VAL A 261 -11.62 19.87 -4.61
C VAL A 261 -11.17 19.95 -3.16
N GLY A 262 -10.25 20.83 -2.85
CA GLY A 262 -9.79 21.01 -1.49
C GLY A 262 -9.46 22.45 -1.15
N TYR A 263 -9.17 22.65 0.13
CA TYR A 263 -8.84 23.93 0.73
C TYR A 263 -7.69 23.75 1.73
N LEU A 264 -6.63 24.52 1.52
CA LEU A 264 -5.46 24.59 2.39
C LEU A 264 -5.38 25.94 3.05
N TRP A 265 -5.38 25.99 4.39
CA TRP A 265 -5.22 27.22 5.14
C TRP A 265 -4.00 27.16 6.06
N ASN A 266 -3.02 28.01 5.75
CA ASN A 266 -1.79 28.21 6.54
C ASN A 266 -1.08 26.91 6.97
N SER A 267 -1.12 25.86 6.14
CA SER A 267 -0.62 24.52 6.49
C SER A 267 -1.22 23.89 7.78
N GLN A 268 -2.22 24.52 8.36
CA GLN A 268 -2.88 24.04 9.57
C GLN A 268 -4.20 23.30 9.31
N VAL A 269 -4.88 23.65 8.24
CA VAL A 269 -6.15 23.02 7.86
C VAL A 269 -6.04 22.52 6.43
N ASP A 270 -6.28 21.24 6.21
CA ASP A 270 -6.49 20.64 4.91
C ASP A 270 -7.88 19.99 4.90
N VAL A 271 -8.74 20.44 4.00
CA VAL A 271 -10.05 19.85 3.80
C VAL A 271 -10.23 19.54 2.32
N SER A 272 -10.58 18.31 2.02
CA SER A 272 -10.82 17.89 0.64
C SER A 272 -12.08 17.04 0.50
N VAL A 273 -12.71 17.15 -0.65
CA VAL A 273 -13.81 16.29 -1.08
C VAL A 273 -13.50 15.79 -2.49
N SER A 274 -13.61 14.50 -2.71
CA SER A 274 -13.49 13.91 -4.04
C SER A 274 -14.71 13.05 -4.38
N CYS A 275 -15.03 13.02 -5.67
CA CYS A 275 -16.05 12.15 -6.22
C CYS A 275 -15.43 11.33 -7.35
N SER A 276 -15.56 10.00 -7.25
CA SER A 276 -15.06 9.05 -8.26
C SER A 276 -16.21 8.27 -8.88
N ALA A 277 -16.15 8.08 -10.19
CA ALA A 277 -16.92 7.09 -10.91
C ALA A 277 -15.98 5.96 -11.31
N ILE A 278 -16.24 4.76 -10.82
CA ILE A 278 -15.39 3.58 -10.98
C ILE A 278 -16.19 2.51 -11.71
N HIS A 279 -15.68 2.04 -12.83
CA HIS A 279 -16.31 0.99 -13.62
C HIS A 279 -15.38 -0.20 -13.74
N LEU A 280 -15.82 -1.36 -13.24
CA LEU A 280 -15.14 -2.64 -13.40
C LEU A 280 -15.88 -3.51 -14.40
N ALA A 281 -15.21 -3.84 -15.51
CA ALA A 281 -15.64 -4.84 -16.46
C ALA A 281 -14.79 -6.10 -16.28
N THR A 282 -15.44 -7.25 -16.09
CA THR A 282 -14.78 -8.56 -15.95
C THR A 282 -15.70 -9.66 -16.38
N ASP A 283 -15.14 -10.76 -16.86
CA ASP A 283 -15.80 -12.02 -17.16
C ASP A 283 -15.72 -13.04 -16.01
N PHE A 284 -15.02 -12.69 -14.92
CA PHE A 284 -14.79 -13.54 -13.76
C PHE A 284 -15.57 -13.06 -12.53
N ASP A 285 -16.15 -13.99 -11.77
CA ASP A 285 -17.01 -13.66 -10.63
C ASP A 285 -16.23 -13.39 -9.33
N TYR A 286 -14.99 -13.91 -9.23
CA TYR A 286 -14.19 -13.84 -8.00
C TYR A 286 -12.77 -13.36 -8.27
N LEU A 287 -12.59 -12.06 -8.42
CA LEU A 287 -11.27 -11.46 -8.59
C LEU A 287 -10.57 -11.31 -7.23
N PRO A 288 -9.26 -11.59 -7.14
CA PRO A 288 -8.49 -11.26 -5.94
C PRO A 288 -8.58 -9.77 -5.61
N TYR A 289 -8.72 -9.46 -4.32
CA TYR A 289 -8.78 -8.07 -3.85
C TYR A 289 -7.58 -7.25 -4.33
N SER A 290 -6.38 -7.83 -4.25
CA SER A 290 -5.12 -7.21 -4.68
C SER A 290 -5.09 -6.84 -6.17
N LEU A 291 -5.91 -7.50 -7.01
CA LEU A 291 -5.96 -7.22 -8.43
C LEU A 291 -6.80 -5.99 -8.77
N MET A 292 -8.01 -5.87 -8.20
CA MET A 292 -8.98 -4.81 -8.57
C MET A 292 -9.48 -4.01 -7.37
N SER A 293 -8.74 -3.98 -6.26
CA SER A 293 -9.04 -3.18 -5.07
C SER A 293 -10.43 -3.45 -4.46
N GLY A 294 -10.95 -4.67 -4.66
CA GLY A 294 -12.22 -5.12 -4.09
C GLY A 294 -13.46 -4.42 -4.65
N TYR A 295 -13.40 -3.88 -5.86
CA TYR A 295 -14.59 -3.34 -6.53
C TYR A 295 -15.39 -4.46 -7.17
N ASP A 296 -16.72 -4.35 -7.05
CA ASP A 296 -17.66 -5.22 -7.72
C ASP A 296 -17.79 -4.86 -9.21
N LYS A 297 -18.18 -5.84 -10.03
CA LYS A 297 -18.46 -5.64 -11.45
C LYS A 297 -19.55 -4.58 -11.64
N GLY A 298 -19.38 -3.72 -12.62
CA GLY A 298 -20.32 -2.64 -12.94
C GLY A 298 -19.81 -1.27 -12.49
N LEU A 299 -20.72 -0.33 -12.28
CA LEU A 299 -20.44 1.05 -11.91
C LEU A 299 -20.54 1.23 -10.39
N THR A 300 -19.53 1.85 -9.82
CA THR A 300 -19.49 2.25 -8.41
C THR A 300 -19.21 3.75 -8.33
N TRP A 301 -20.01 4.46 -7.56
CA TRP A 301 -19.74 5.84 -7.18
C TRP A 301 -19.09 5.86 -5.80
N ARG A 302 -18.03 6.64 -5.66
CA ARG A 302 -17.36 6.86 -4.37
C ARG A 302 -17.23 8.36 -4.12
N ILE A 303 -17.69 8.78 -2.95
CA ILE A 303 -17.45 10.13 -2.44
C ILE A 303 -16.60 10.01 -1.21
N GLU A 304 -15.51 10.75 -1.17
CA GLU A 304 -14.60 10.79 -0.04
C GLU A 304 -14.42 12.23 0.42
N ALA A 305 -14.55 12.47 1.71
CA ALA A 305 -14.27 13.75 2.34
C ALA A 305 -13.22 13.53 3.43
N ASN A 306 -12.13 14.29 3.35
CA ASN A 306 -11.04 14.26 4.32
C ASN A 306 -10.90 15.65 4.94
N GLY A 307 -10.58 15.68 6.23
CA GLY A 307 -10.25 16.91 6.94
C GLY A 307 -9.10 16.64 7.90
N GLU A 308 -8.09 17.48 7.86
CA GLU A 308 -6.98 17.46 8.80
C GLU A 308 -6.82 18.84 9.42
N LEU A 309 -6.66 18.87 10.72
CA LEU A 309 -6.42 20.07 11.50
C LEU A 309 -5.16 19.86 12.35
N SER A 310 -4.11 20.65 12.07
CA SER A 310 -2.88 20.68 12.87
C SER A 310 -2.95 21.79 13.90
N LEU A 311 -2.94 21.43 15.18
CA LEU A 311 -2.95 22.36 16.32
C LEU A 311 -1.52 22.52 16.85
N GLY A 312 -0.73 23.33 16.14
CA GLY A 312 0.71 23.48 16.41
C GLY A 312 1.50 22.22 16.05
N ASP A 313 2.67 22.08 16.67
CA ASP A 313 3.60 20.97 16.41
C ASP A 313 3.26 19.70 17.22
N TYR A 314 2.24 19.75 18.07
CA TYR A 314 2.00 18.72 19.08
C TYR A 314 0.73 17.90 18.88
N LEU A 315 -0.22 18.38 18.11
CA LEU A 315 -1.51 17.69 17.95
C LEU A 315 -2.03 17.83 16.52
N SER A 316 -2.43 16.71 15.90
CA SER A 316 -3.23 16.71 14.69
C SER A 316 -4.54 15.94 14.90
N LEU A 317 -5.60 16.43 14.26
CA LEU A 317 -6.92 15.79 14.22
C LEU A 317 -7.26 15.51 12.78
N GLY A 318 -7.46 14.23 12.46
CA GLY A 318 -7.87 13.75 11.15
C GLY A 318 -9.30 13.26 11.17
N THR A 319 -10.06 13.54 10.13
CA THR A 319 -11.37 12.93 9.89
C THR A 319 -11.48 12.48 8.44
N ARG A 320 -12.12 11.35 8.23
CA ARG A 320 -12.36 10.80 6.90
C ARG A 320 -13.77 10.24 6.82
N TYR A 321 -14.49 10.61 5.79
CA TYR A 321 -15.81 10.06 5.45
C TYR A 321 -15.77 9.46 4.06
N ILE A 322 -16.28 8.24 3.92
CA ILE A 322 -16.40 7.54 2.65
C ILE A 322 -17.84 7.12 2.46
N LEU A 323 -18.39 7.47 1.30
CA LEU A 323 -19.66 6.97 0.80
C LEU A 323 -19.40 6.21 -0.51
N ARG A 324 -19.87 4.98 -0.60
CA ARG A 324 -19.79 4.16 -1.80
C ARG A 324 -21.20 3.68 -2.18
N ILE A 325 -21.53 3.77 -3.45
CA ILE A 325 -22.82 3.34 -4.01
C ILE A 325 -22.53 2.48 -5.23
N GLY A 326 -22.77 1.17 -5.12
CA GLY A 326 -22.62 0.21 -6.22
C GLY A 326 -23.92 0.02 -7.01
N ASP A 327 -23.77 -0.25 -8.31
CA ASP A 327 -24.91 -0.43 -9.22
C ASP A 327 -25.52 -1.84 -9.10
N VAL A 328 -24.67 -2.86 -8.98
CA VAL A 328 -25.07 -4.28 -9.06
C VAL A 328 -25.87 -4.71 -7.82
N ASN A 329 -25.46 -4.30 -6.63
CA ASN A 329 -26.09 -4.72 -5.38
C ASN A 329 -26.94 -3.65 -4.73
N LYS A 330 -26.96 -2.42 -5.28
CA LYS A 330 -27.61 -1.22 -4.69
C LYS A 330 -27.21 -1.00 -3.22
N ASN A 331 -26.07 -1.55 -2.81
CA ASN A 331 -25.59 -1.40 -1.46
C ASN A 331 -24.98 -0.02 -1.28
N ILE A 332 -25.43 0.66 -0.24
CA ILE A 332 -24.83 1.92 0.19
C ILE A 332 -23.92 1.60 1.36
N PHE A 333 -22.64 1.82 1.15
CA PHE A 333 -21.64 1.74 2.21
C PHE A 333 -21.27 3.14 2.69
N GLN A 334 -21.23 3.31 4.00
CA GLN A 334 -20.80 4.56 4.63
C GLN A 334 -19.82 4.23 5.75
N LYS A 335 -18.68 4.92 5.74
CA LYS A 335 -17.69 4.82 6.80
C LYS A 335 -17.26 6.21 7.23
N TRP A 336 -17.24 6.44 8.53
CA TRP A 336 -16.66 7.63 9.12
C TRP A 336 -15.58 7.22 10.12
N SER A 337 -14.40 7.80 10.00
CA SER A 337 -13.29 7.62 10.93
C SER A 337 -12.77 8.96 11.43
N MET A 338 -12.32 8.98 12.66
CA MET A 338 -11.67 10.12 13.29
C MET A 338 -10.41 9.64 13.99
N GLU A 339 -9.34 10.39 13.83
CA GLU A 339 -8.05 10.09 14.42
C GLU A 339 -7.50 11.33 15.12
N ALA A 340 -6.89 11.15 16.29
CA ALA A 340 -6.13 12.19 16.98
C ALA A 340 -4.71 11.68 17.20
N ARG A 341 -3.71 12.45 16.76
CA ARG A 341 -2.30 12.14 16.93
C ARG A 341 -1.66 13.19 17.82
N ALA A 342 -1.08 12.78 18.93
CA ALA A 342 -0.27 13.63 19.78
C ALA A 342 1.21 13.32 19.56
N TYR A 343 2.00 14.36 19.33
CA TYR A 343 3.45 14.28 19.19
C TYR A 343 4.09 14.77 20.50
N LEU A 344 4.76 13.89 21.21
CA LEU A 344 5.37 14.15 22.51
C LEU A 344 6.87 14.44 22.39
#